data_deeb24c8e0acae720d1558df2228e0a0
#
_entry.id   deeb24c8e0acae720d1558df2228e0a0
#
_cell.length_a   1.000
_cell.length_b   1.000
_cell.length_c   1.000
_cell.angle_alpha   90.00
_cell.angle_beta   90.00
_cell.angle_gamma   90.00
#
_symmetry.space_group_name_H-M   'P 1'
#
loop_
_entity.id
_entity.type
_entity.pdbx_description
1 polymer ?
#
loop_
_entity_poly.entity_id
_entity_poly.type
_entity_poly.pdbx_seq_one_letter_code
_entity_poly.pdbx_strand_id
1 'polypeptide(L)'
;PNSQVTAWDISPIALRVAKGNAEQLGAQVTFKEVDMLSLPYSPPFLPPEGRSVARNGGVGGGWDLIVSNPPYICNKERAKMEQNVLAHEPHTALFVPDDDPLLFYRAIAQYGQTALNPDGELYFEINPLYADALKELLSTMSYHDIEIKDDQFGKKRFIQAIR
;
A
#
# COMPACT_ATOMS: atom_id res chain seq x y z
N PRO A 1 -23.30 1.65 -1.59
CA PRO A 1 -22.07 1.06 -2.13
C PRO A 1 -21.73 -0.16 -1.30
N ASN A 2 -21.53 -1.30 -1.97
CA ASN A 2 -21.26 -2.58 -1.29
C ASN A 2 -19.77 -2.91 -1.27
N SER A 3 -18.92 -1.92 -0.96
CA SER A 3 -17.48 -2.13 -0.87
C SER A 3 -17.14 -2.78 0.48
N GLN A 4 -16.30 -3.81 0.46
CA GLN A 4 -15.67 -4.37 1.65
C GLN A 4 -14.29 -3.77 1.79
N VAL A 5 -14.01 -3.12 2.92
CA VAL A 5 -12.74 -2.45 3.19
C VAL A 5 -12.01 -3.19 4.29
N THR A 6 -10.73 -3.46 4.06
CA THR A 6 -9.82 -3.97 5.09
C THR A 6 -8.63 -3.04 5.19
N ALA A 7 -8.29 -2.63 6.41
CA ALA A 7 -7.12 -1.81 6.70
C ALA A 7 -6.08 -2.61 7.48
N TRP A 8 -4.81 -2.48 7.07
CA TRP A 8 -3.68 -3.13 7.69
C TRP A 8 -2.67 -2.12 8.21
N ASP A 9 -2.15 -2.36 9.38
CA ASP A 9 -1.06 -1.59 9.95
C ASP A 9 -0.25 -2.51 10.89
N ILE A 10 1.04 -2.24 11.05
CA ILE A 10 1.90 -2.95 12.00
C ILE A 10 1.71 -2.45 13.44
N SER A 11 1.17 -1.23 13.59
CA SER A 11 1.01 -0.56 14.89
C SER A 11 -0.36 -0.84 15.51
N PRO A 12 -0.43 -1.56 16.65
CA PRO A 12 -1.69 -1.74 17.37
C PRO A 12 -2.31 -0.42 17.84
N ILE A 13 -1.47 0.61 18.06
CA ILE A 13 -1.93 1.95 18.45
C ILE A 13 -2.63 2.62 17.28
N ALA A 14 -2.04 2.61 16.09
CA ALA A 14 -2.64 3.16 14.88
C ALA A 14 -3.96 2.46 14.55
N LEU A 15 -4.00 1.14 14.62
CA LEU A 15 -5.22 0.35 14.42
C LEU A 15 -6.33 0.70 15.42
N ARG A 16 -5.99 0.95 16.68
CA ARG A 16 -6.96 1.37 17.70
C ARG A 16 -7.58 2.73 17.36
N VAL A 17 -6.75 3.70 16.95
CA VAL A 17 -7.23 5.03 16.55
C VAL A 17 -8.10 4.92 15.29
N ALA A 18 -7.64 4.19 14.29
CA ALA A 18 -8.38 3.99 13.04
C ALA A 18 -9.74 3.32 13.27
N LYS A 19 -9.80 2.32 14.16
CA LYS A 19 -11.05 1.67 14.57
C LYS A 19 -12.02 2.66 15.24
N GLY A 20 -11.54 3.46 16.19
CA GLY A 20 -12.36 4.49 16.84
C GLY A 20 -12.90 5.51 15.84
N ASN A 21 -12.09 5.94 14.86
CA ASN A 21 -12.54 6.84 13.80
C ASN A 21 -13.61 6.19 12.91
N ALA A 22 -13.42 4.92 12.52
CA ALA A 22 -14.41 4.19 11.72
C ALA A 22 -15.76 4.06 12.46
N GLU A 23 -15.73 3.74 13.76
CA GLU A 23 -16.92 3.67 14.61
C GLU A 23 -17.65 5.01 14.67
N GLN A 24 -16.93 6.13 14.86
CA GLN A 24 -17.52 7.48 14.90
C GLN A 24 -18.17 7.88 13.56
N LEU A 25 -17.60 7.43 12.46
CA LEU A 25 -18.10 7.72 11.11
C LEU A 25 -19.15 6.70 10.62
N GLY A 26 -19.45 5.67 11.40
CA GLY A 26 -20.33 4.58 11.00
C GLY A 26 -19.79 3.75 9.82
N ALA A 27 -18.46 3.77 9.59
CA ALA A 27 -17.82 3.04 8.51
C ALA A 27 -17.54 1.59 8.90
N GLN A 28 -17.82 0.66 7.99
CA GLN A 28 -17.55 -0.77 8.19
C GLN A 28 -16.18 -1.11 7.59
N VAL A 29 -15.18 -1.27 8.45
CA VAL A 29 -13.79 -1.60 8.08
C VAL A 29 -13.32 -2.77 8.91
N THR A 30 -12.71 -3.76 8.28
CA THR A 30 -11.99 -4.84 8.97
C THR A 30 -10.55 -4.41 9.21
N PHE A 31 -10.09 -4.45 10.47
CA PHE A 31 -8.72 -4.07 10.83
C PHE A 31 -7.88 -5.29 11.15
N LYS A 32 -6.63 -5.33 10.65
CA LYS A 32 -5.68 -6.41 10.90
C LYS A 32 -4.30 -5.85 11.22
N GLU A 33 -3.64 -6.42 12.22
CA GLU A 33 -2.23 -6.17 12.50
C GLU A 33 -1.39 -7.01 11.53
N VAL A 34 -0.65 -6.36 10.65
CA VAL A 34 0.15 -7.02 9.61
C VAL A 34 1.45 -6.27 9.39
N ASP A 35 2.55 -7.00 9.44
CA ASP A 35 3.85 -6.54 8.96
C ASP A 35 4.01 -6.96 7.48
N MET A 36 4.00 -5.98 6.58
CA MET A 36 4.11 -6.22 5.13
C MET A 36 5.44 -6.85 4.72
N LEU A 37 6.50 -6.62 5.49
CA LEU A 37 7.82 -7.21 5.20
C LEU A 37 7.93 -8.66 5.65
N SER A 38 7.06 -9.11 6.54
CA SER A 38 7.01 -10.47 7.07
C SER A 38 5.99 -11.37 6.37
N LEU A 39 5.24 -10.84 5.40
CA LEU A 39 4.29 -11.65 4.65
C LEU A 39 5.03 -12.70 3.80
N PRO A 40 4.65 -13.98 3.89
CA PRO A 40 5.19 -14.99 3.02
C PRO A 40 4.78 -14.70 1.55
N TYR A 41 5.66 -15.05 0.60
CA TYR A 41 5.41 -14.93 -0.85
C TYR A 41 4.18 -15.71 -1.35
N SER A 42 3.64 -16.61 -0.54
CA SER A 42 2.37 -17.30 -0.82
C SER A 42 1.32 -16.75 0.13
N PRO A 43 0.17 -16.28 -0.34
CA PRO A 43 -0.81 -15.59 0.49
C PRO A 43 -1.43 -16.54 1.52
N PRO A 44 -1.18 -16.36 2.83
CA PRO A 44 -1.99 -17.01 3.86
C PRO A 44 -3.29 -16.22 4.12
N PHE A 45 -3.44 -15.07 3.48
CA PHE A 45 -4.63 -14.24 3.61
C PHE A 45 -5.41 -14.24 2.30
N LEU A 46 -6.23 -15.27 2.14
CA LEU A 46 -7.40 -15.20 1.28
C LEU A 46 -8.28 -14.04 1.79
N PRO A 47 -8.92 -13.28 0.90
CA PRO A 47 -9.96 -12.34 1.29
C PRO A 47 -11.00 -13.03 2.14
N PRO A 48 -11.77 -12.29 2.96
CA PRO A 48 -12.75 -12.85 3.87
C PRO A 48 -13.67 -13.85 3.15
N GLU A 49 -13.84 -15.00 3.80
CA GLU A 49 -14.68 -16.09 3.34
C GLU A 49 -16.04 -15.56 2.87
N GLY A 50 -16.38 -15.78 1.60
CA GLY A 50 -17.68 -15.45 1.06
C GLY A 50 -17.74 -14.80 -0.31
N ARG A 51 -16.64 -14.43 -0.94
CA ARG A 51 -16.66 -13.99 -2.34
C ARG A 51 -15.96 -14.97 -3.26
N SER A 52 -16.69 -16.03 -3.62
CA SER A 52 -16.48 -16.64 -4.92
C SER A 52 -17.22 -15.78 -5.95
N VAL A 53 -16.51 -14.86 -6.59
CA VAL A 53 -16.98 -14.30 -7.86
C VAL A 53 -15.89 -14.52 -8.88
N ALA A 54 -15.83 -15.73 -9.37
CA ALA A 54 -15.20 -15.99 -10.63
C ALA A 54 -16.02 -15.28 -11.72
N ARG A 55 -15.57 -14.13 -12.17
CA ARG A 55 -15.77 -13.77 -13.56
C ARG A 55 -14.68 -14.52 -14.32
N ASN A 56 -15.11 -15.60 -15.02
CA ASN A 56 -14.28 -16.50 -15.84
C ASN A 56 -13.40 -17.51 -15.10
N GLY A 57 -14.01 -18.42 -14.30
CA GLY A 57 -13.46 -19.77 -14.05
C GLY A 57 -12.22 -19.90 -13.16
N GLY A 58 -11.77 -18.85 -12.48
CA GLY A 58 -10.63 -18.87 -11.55
C GLY A 58 -11.08 -18.93 -10.09
N VAL A 59 -10.51 -19.85 -9.32
CA VAL A 59 -10.66 -19.95 -7.87
C VAL A 59 -9.85 -18.81 -7.23
N GLY A 60 -10.50 -17.75 -6.71
CA GLY A 60 -9.76 -16.74 -5.99
C GLY A 60 -10.57 -15.49 -5.71
N GLY A 61 -11.01 -15.30 -4.47
CA GLY A 61 -11.44 -13.99 -3.99
C GLY A 61 -10.21 -13.11 -3.74
N GLY A 62 -9.79 -12.31 -4.72
CA GLY A 62 -8.71 -11.34 -4.59
C GLY A 62 -9.22 -9.95 -4.23
N TRP A 63 -8.31 -9.01 -4.04
CA TRP A 63 -8.62 -7.59 -3.89
C TRP A 63 -8.89 -6.97 -5.27
N ASP A 64 -9.89 -6.09 -5.36
CA ASP A 64 -10.10 -5.28 -6.56
C ASP A 64 -9.17 -4.05 -6.55
N LEU A 65 -8.77 -3.61 -5.35
CA LEU A 65 -7.94 -2.43 -5.15
C LEU A 65 -7.06 -2.59 -3.91
N ILE A 66 -5.78 -2.26 -4.06
CA ILE A 66 -4.83 -2.07 -2.96
C ILE A 66 -4.35 -0.61 -2.98
N VAL A 67 -4.51 0.09 -1.86
CA VAL A 67 -4.02 1.46 -1.67
C VAL A 67 -3.05 1.49 -0.51
N SER A 68 -1.90 2.13 -0.67
CA SER A 68 -0.93 2.26 0.40
C SER A 68 -0.16 3.59 0.35
N ASN A 69 0.09 4.13 1.55
CA ASN A 69 1.07 5.16 1.80
C ASN A 69 2.16 4.55 2.70
N PRO A 70 3.09 3.78 2.14
CA PRO A 70 4.12 3.10 2.93
C PRO A 70 5.24 4.06 3.34
N PRO A 71 6.10 3.70 4.29
CA PRO A 71 7.34 4.43 4.53
C PRO A 71 8.18 4.54 3.25
N TYR A 72 8.61 5.76 2.91
CA TYR A 72 9.35 6.02 1.66
C TYR A 72 10.46 7.07 1.78
N ILE A 73 10.70 7.61 2.96
CA ILE A 73 11.72 8.63 3.18
C ILE A 73 13.03 7.96 3.53
N CYS A 74 14.08 8.18 2.73
CA CYS A 74 15.40 7.66 3.06
C CYS A 74 15.97 8.37 4.28
N ASN A 75 16.77 7.66 5.09
CA ASN A 75 17.39 8.23 6.30
C ASN A 75 18.21 9.50 6.00
N LYS A 76 18.88 9.56 4.84
CA LYS A 76 19.65 10.75 4.38
C LYS A 76 18.79 11.99 4.13
N GLU A 77 17.49 11.83 3.93
CA GLU A 77 16.54 12.93 3.70
C GLU A 77 16.09 13.59 5.01
N ARG A 78 16.29 12.91 6.15
CA ARG A 78 15.85 13.34 7.49
C ARG A 78 16.25 14.78 7.84
N ALA A 79 17.43 15.19 7.46
CA ALA A 79 17.94 16.54 7.75
C ALA A 79 17.17 17.68 7.04
N LYS A 80 16.37 17.34 6.01
CA LYS A 80 15.57 18.29 5.24
C LYS A 80 14.10 18.32 5.67
N MET A 81 13.72 17.49 6.63
CA MET A 81 12.33 17.38 7.09
C MET A 81 12.00 18.44 8.13
N GLU A 82 10.73 18.82 8.15
CA GLU A 82 10.21 19.72 9.19
C GLU A 82 10.23 19.01 10.56
N GLN A 83 10.60 19.75 11.60
CA GLN A 83 10.70 19.23 12.96
C GLN A 83 9.38 18.69 13.48
N ASN A 84 8.25 19.26 13.07
CA ASN A 84 6.92 18.79 13.47
C ASN A 84 6.65 17.35 13.01
N VAL A 85 7.06 16.98 11.79
CA VAL A 85 6.89 15.62 11.27
C VAL A 85 7.74 14.64 12.07
N LEU A 86 9.02 15.02 12.32
CA LEU A 86 9.96 14.20 13.09
C LEU A 86 9.56 14.01 14.56
N ALA A 87 8.82 14.96 15.14
CA ALA A 87 8.42 14.93 16.54
C ALA A 87 7.14 14.12 16.79
N HIS A 88 6.26 13.98 15.79
CA HIS A 88 4.92 13.42 15.98
C HIS A 88 4.66 12.12 15.21
N GLU A 89 5.43 11.84 14.15
CA GLU A 89 5.29 10.61 13.38
C GLU A 89 6.28 9.53 13.86
N PRO A 90 5.85 8.28 14.04
CA PRO A 90 6.75 7.18 14.38
C PRO A 90 7.81 6.99 13.28
N HIS A 91 9.07 6.81 13.67
CA HIS A 91 10.17 6.58 12.72
C HIS A 91 9.92 5.41 11.77
N THR A 92 9.28 4.34 12.28
CA THR A 92 8.92 3.16 11.50
C THR A 92 7.84 3.42 10.45
N ALA A 93 7.08 4.51 10.58
CA ALA A 93 6.06 4.91 9.61
C ALA A 93 6.61 5.81 8.50
N LEU A 94 7.84 6.33 8.63
CA LEU A 94 8.41 7.33 7.72
C LEU A 94 9.60 6.80 6.93
N PHE A 95 10.53 6.08 7.59
CA PHE A 95 11.87 5.88 7.06
C PHE A 95 12.11 4.50 6.47
N VAL A 96 12.90 4.52 5.40
CA VAL A 96 13.47 3.34 4.74
C VAL A 96 15.01 3.42 4.74
N PRO A 97 15.72 2.29 4.60
CA PRO A 97 17.15 2.26 4.39
C PRO A 97 17.56 3.07 3.15
N ASP A 98 18.73 3.73 3.22
CA ASP A 98 19.23 4.54 2.11
C ASP A 98 19.62 3.72 0.88
N ASP A 99 19.95 2.47 1.06
CA ASP A 99 20.32 1.49 0.04
C ASP A 99 19.12 0.76 -0.56
N ASP A 100 17.93 0.85 0.06
CA ASP A 100 16.70 0.28 -0.49
C ASP A 100 15.47 1.20 -0.33
N PRO A 101 15.38 2.29 -1.10
CA PRO A 101 14.25 3.23 -1.04
C PRO A 101 12.92 2.63 -1.50
N LEU A 102 12.93 1.48 -2.19
CA LEU A 102 11.75 0.82 -2.72
C LEU A 102 11.30 -0.39 -1.90
N LEU A 103 11.86 -0.59 -0.71
CA LEU A 103 11.64 -1.76 0.14
C LEU A 103 10.16 -2.14 0.30
N PHE A 104 9.35 -1.21 0.81
CA PHE A 104 7.93 -1.46 1.06
C PHE A 104 7.11 -1.54 -0.23
N TYR A 105 7.43 -0.71 -1.22
CA TYR A 105 6.77 -0.78 -2.53
C TYR A 105 6.93 -2.15 -3.17
N ARG A 106 8.15 -2.71 -3.12
CA ARG A 106 8.45 -4.05 -3.63
C ARG A 106 7.65 -5.10 -2.89
N ALA A 107 7.63 -5.07 -1.56
CA ALA A 107 6.89 -6.03 -0.75
C ALA A 107 5.39 -6.02 -1.05
N ILE A 108 4.78 -4.81 -1.11
CA ILE A 108 3.36 -4.66 -1.39
C ILE A 108 3.03 -5.06 -2.83
N ALA A 109 3.87 -4.68 -3.80
CA ALA A 109 3.66 -5.08 -5.19
C ALA A 109 3.80 -6.60 -5.37
N GLN A 110 4.75 -7.25 -4.70
CA GLN A 110 4.87 -8.71 -4.68
C GLN A 110 3.63 -9.38 -4.10
N TYR A 111 3.10 -8.87 -3.00
CA TYR A 111 1.83 -9.33 -2.44
C TYR A 111 0.69 -9.14 -3.45
N GLY A 112 0.60 -7.96 -4.07
CA GLY A 112 -0.42 -7.62 -5.07
C GLY A 112 -0.43 -8.56 -6.28
N GLN A 113 0.72 -9.07 -6.72
CA GLN A 113 0.78 -10.04 -7.84
C GLN A 113 -0.06 -11.30 -7.60
N THR A 114 -0.22 -11.69 -6.35
CA THR A 114 -0.98 -12.90 -6.01
C THR A 114 -2.35 -12.57 -5.41
N ALA A 115 -2.48 -11.41 -4.79
CA ALA A 115 -3.65 -11.04 -4.01
C ALA A 115 -4.66 -10.15 -4.76
N LEU A 116 -4.24 -9.41 -5.77
CA LEU A 116 -5.15 -8.66 -6.64
C LEU A 116 -5.91 -9.61 -7.57
N ASN A 117 -7.14 -9.26 -7.88
CA ASN A 117 -7.89 -9.87 -8.98
C ASN A 117 -7.24 -9.53 -10.33
N PRO A 118 -7.49 -10.29 -11.42
CA PRO A 118 -7.20 -9.82 -12.77
C PRO A 118 -7.81 -8.43 -12.98
N ASP A 119 -7.05 -7.52 -13.57
CA ASP A 119 -7.39 -6.09 -13.74
C ASP A 119 -7.57 -5.33 -12.41
N GLY A 120 -7.14 -5.90 -11.28
CA GLY A 120 -7.12 -5.23 -9.99
C GLY A 120 -6.05 -4.13 -9.95
N GLU A 121 -6.34 -3.06 -9.21
CA GLU A 121 -5.53 -1.84 -9.20
C GLU A 121 -4.65 -1.72 -7.96
N LEU A 122 -3.45 -1.17 -8.16
CA LEU A 122 -2.49 -0.85 -7.12
C LEU A 122 -2.21 0.65 -7.13
N TYR A 123 -2.42 1.31 -5.98
CA TYR A 123 -2.14 2.72 -5.79
C TYR A 123 -1.14 2.94 -4.66
N PHE A 124 -0.13 3.79 -4.91
CA PHE A 124 0.81 4.25 -3.90
C PHE A 124 0.88 5.76 -3.81
N GLU A 125 1.00 6.30 -2.60
CA GLU A 125 1.68 7.57 -2.40
C GLU A 125 3.19 7.33 -2.51
N ILE A 126 3.94 8.25 -3.16
CA ILE A 126 5.33 8.00 -3.53
C ILE A 126 6.27 9.15 -3.15
N ASN A 127 7.53 8.79 -2.92
CA ASN A 127 8.62 9.76 -2.92
C ASN A 127 8.92 10.17 -4.38
N PRO A 128 8.78 11.47 -4.74
CA PRO A 128 9.05 11.95 -6.10
C PRO A 128 10.45 11.59 -6.63
N LEU A 129 11.44 11.50 -5.74
CA LEU A 129 12.83 11.18 -6.12
C LEU A 129 12.99 9.79 -6.73
N TYR A 130 12.10 8.86 -6.37
CA TYR A 130 12.16 7.46 -6.80
C TYR A 130 11.01 7.05 -7.71
N ALA A 131 10.22 8.01 -8.20
CA ALA A 131 9.02 7.74 -9.00
C ALA A 131 9.33 6.90 -10.26
N ASP A 132 10.40 7.24 -10.98
CA ASP A 132 10.75 6.56 -12.22
C ASP A 132 11.34 5.15 -11.94
N ALA A 133 12.13 5.00 -10.86
CA ALA A 133 12.63 3.70 -10.42
C ALA A 133 11.49 2.78 -9.94
N LEU A 134 10.47 3.33 -9.27
CA LEU A 134 9.29 2.58 -8.89
C LEU A 134 8.47 2.14 -10.10
N LYS A 135 8.31 3.01 -11.09
CA LYS A 135 7.64 2.66 -12.36
C LYS A 135 8.35 1.50 -13.06
N GLU A 136 9.68 1.53 -13.13
CA GLU A 136 10.48 0.43 -13.68
C GLU A 136 10.30 -0.85 -12.87
N LEU A 137 10.37 -0.79 -11.53
CA LEU A 137 10.13 -1.93 -10.66
C LEU A 137 8.78 -2.59 -10.95
N LEU A 138 7.69 -1.82 -10.98
CA LEU A 138 6.35 -2.34 -11.24
C LEU A 138 6.25 -2.98 -12.64
N SER A 139 6.87 -2.37 -13.65
CA SER A 139 6.92 -2.93 -15.00
C SER A 139 7.64 -4.30 -15.03
N THR A 140 8.77 -4.44 -14.33
CA THR A 140 9.50 -5.73 -14.23
C THR A 140 8.68 -6.79 -13.49
N MET A 141 7.73 -6.38 -12.66
CA MET A 141 6.79 -7.24 -11.94
C MET A 141 5.50 -7.49 -12.70
N SER A 142 5.48 -7.23 -14.01
CA SER A 142 4.34 -7.47 -14.91
C SER A 142 3.06 -6.67 -14.57
N TYR A 143 3.19 -5.55 -13.86
CA TYR A 143 2.13 -4.57 -13.81
C TYR A 143 2.12 -3.76 -15.11
N HIS A 144 0.91 -3.35 -15.55
CA HIS A 144 0.73 -2.57 -16.78
C HIS A 144 -0.08 -1.29 -16.51
N ASP A 145 -0.25 -0.45 -17.52
CA ASP A 145 -0.95 0.84 -17.44
C ASP A 145 -0.47 1.70 -16.26
N ILE A 146 0.88 1.74 -16.11
CA ILE A 146 1.52 2.39 -14.98
C ILE A 146 1.55 3.91 -15.20
N GLU A 147 0.80 4.64 -14.39
CA GLU A 147 0.68 6.09 -14.43
C GLU A 147 1.24 6.75 -13.18
N ILE A 148 2.10 7.75 -13.36
CA ILE A 148 2.53 8.65 -12.27
C ILE A 148 1.64 9.89 -12.32
N LYS A 149 1.06 10.25 -11.17
CA LYS A 149 0.12 11.37 -11.03
C LYS A 149 0.70 12.44 -10.11
N ASP A 150 0.50 13.69 -10.50
CA ASP A 150 0.93 14.83 -9.73
C ASP A 150 -0.13 15.23 -8.68
N ASP A 151 0.34 15.88 -7.61
CA ASP A 151 -0.54 16.57 -6.67
C ASP A 151 -1.01 17.93 -7.23
N GLN A 152 -1.84 18.63 -6.46
CA GLN A 152 -2.35 19.96 -6.83
C GLN A 152 -1.26 21.03 -7.05
N PHE A 153 -0.01 20.75 -6.66
CA PHE A 153 1.14 21.64 -6.80
C PHE A 153 2.06 21.23 -7.96
N GLY A 154 1.68 20.21 -8.75
CA GLY A 154 2.45 19.70 -9.89
C GLY A 154 3.68 18.85 -9.47
N LYS A 155 3.64 18.26 -8.28
CA LYS A 155 4.68 17.33 -7.82
C LYS A 155 4.20 15.89 -7.96
N LYS A 156 5.03 15.03 -8.54
CA LYS A 156 4.78 13.58 -8.58
C LYS A 156 4.45 13.11 -7.16
N ARG A 157 3.25 12.58 -6.96
CA ARG A 157 2.77 12.20 -5.62
C ARG A 157 2.19 10.80 -5.55
N PHE A 158 1.64 10.32 -6.64
CA PHE A 158 0.99 9.03 -6.67
C PHE A 158 1.45 8.21 -7.87
N ILE A 159 1.37 6.89 -7.75
CA ILE A 159 1.51 5.95 -8.85
C ILE A 159 0.35 4.98 -8.82
N GLN A 160 -0.22 4.71 -9.98
CA GLN A 160 -1.23 3.71 -10.21
C GLN A 160 -0.68 2.65 -11.16
N ALA A 161 -1.05 1.40 -10.94
CA ALA A 161 -0.71 0.31 -11.84
C ALA A 161 -1.83 -0.75 -11.83
N ILE A 162 -1.98 -1.50 -12.92
CA ILE A 162 -2.95 -2.59 -13.06
C ILE A 162 -2.18 -3.92 -13.08
N ARG A 163 -2.75 -4.93 -12.38
CA ARG A 163 -2.21 -6.30 -12.36
C ARG A 163 -2.48 -7.06 -13.65
#